data_201ce00ed3c0fed72458fc5d88c0c3f4
#
_entry.id   201ce00ed3c0fed72458fc5d88c0c3f4
#
_cell.length_a   1.000
_cell.length_b   1.000
_cell.length_c   1.000
_cell.angle_alpha   90.00
_cell.angle_beta   90.00
_cell.angle_gamma   90.00
#
_symmetry.space_group_name_H-M   'P 1'
#
loop_
_entity.id
_entity.type
_entity.pdbx_description
1 polymer ?
#
loop_
_entity_poly.entity_id
_entity_poly.type
_entity_poly.pdbx_seq_one_letter_code
_entity_poly.pdbx_strand_id
1 'polypeptide(L)'
;RWATHGVPNEINSHPHNSQNGKISVVHNGIIENYLELKNMLIEKGYTFKSETDTEVVAQLFEDLYDGDMVSTTRKLLEKIRGAYALGIMCTDHPDTLVAVRKDCPLLIGLGKGENYIASDIPALLEYTRDYYLLETNEIAVLKNDGVKLYGIDGKEIKKEVYHVTWDIAAAEKGGYDYFMMKEIMEQPEALKKTIQPRVTESGIHLEDVSLTEEEIKNCG
;
A
#
# COMPACT_ATOMS: atom_id res chain seq x y z
N ARG A 1 15.12 -0.36 3.28
CA ARG A 1 14.59 -0.88 2.04
C ARG A 1 14.80 -2.39 1.93
N TRP A 2 13.83 -3.13 1.42
CA TRP A 2 13.99 -4.51 0.97
C TRP A 2 14.54 -4.47 -0.45
N ALA A 3 15.69 -5.07 -0.71
CA ALA A 3 16.31 -5.05 -2.02
C ALA A 3 15.73 -6.17 -2.90
N THR A 4 14.51 -6.01 -3.40
CA THR A 4 13.91 -6.93 -4.38
C THR A 4 14.55 -6.77 -5.76
N HIS A 5 14.91 -5.54 -6.14
CA HIS A 5 15.58 -5.20 -7.40
C HIS A 5 16.73 -4.23 -7.14
N GLY A 6 17.91 -4.52 -7.67
CA GLY A 6 19.12 -3.73 -7.50
C GLY A 6 19.75 -3.80 -6.10
N VAL A 7 21.03 -3.48 -6.00
CA VAL A 7 21.75 -3.46 -4.72
C VAL A 7 21.28 -2.30 -3.83
N PRO A 8 21.31 -2.44 -2.49
CA PRO A 8 20.98 -1.35 -1.57
C PRO A 8 22.02 -0.22 -1.65
N ASN A 9 21.67 0.85 -2.34
CA ASN A 9 22.46 2.08 -2.45
C ASN A 9 21.53 3.29 -2.61
N GLU A 10 22.05 4.51 -2.63
CA GLU A 10 21.28 5.74 -2.75
C GLU A 10 20.49 5.83 -4.07
N ILE A 11 21.07 5.39 -5.18
CA ILE A 11 20.44 5.44 -6.52
C ILE A 11 19.20 4.53 -6.58
N ASN A 12 19.26 3.41 -5.89
CA ASN A 12 18.19 2.42 -5.82
C ASN A 12 17.23 2.66 -4.64
N SER A 13 17.33 3.79 -3.93
CA SER A 13 16.48 4.14 -2.80
C SER A 13 15.32 5.04 -3.20
N HIS A 14 14.20 4.97 -2.47
CA HIS A 14 13.08 5.89 -2.63
C HIS A 14 13.44 7.31 -2.13
N PRO A 15 12.86 8.35 -2.74
CA PRO A 15 11.96 8.33 -3.91
C PRO A 15 12.71 8.13 -5.22
N HIS A 16 12.02 7.55 -6.23
CA HIS A 16 12.48 7.56 -7.61
C HIS A 16 11.83 8.71 -8.37
N ASN A 17 12.63 9.41 -9.16
CA ASN A 17 12.18 10.58 -9.91
C ASN A 17 12.08 10.27 -11.40
N SER A 18 11.15 10.93 -12.07
CA SER A 18 11.05 10.93 -13.54
C SER A 18 12.20 11.69 -14.19
N GLN A 19 12.39 11.51 -15.50
CA GLN A 19 13.51 12.10 -16.26
C GLN A 19 13.50 13.63 -16.22
N ASN A 20 12.33 14.26 -16.32
CA ASN A 20 12.18 15.71 -16.22
C ASN A 20 12.23 16.24 -14.77
N GLY A 21 12.30 15.35 -13.76
CA GLY A 21 12.34 15.69 -12.34
C GLY A 21 11.02 16.19 -11.75
N LYS A 22 9.91 16.13 -12.50
CA LYS A 22 8.60 16.62 -12.01
C LYS A 22 7.87 15.61 -11.15
N ILE A 23 8.06 14.33 -11.39
CA ILE A 23 7.34 13.25 -10.72
C ILE A 23 8.28 12.56 -9.75
N SER A 24 7.83 12.36 -8.52
CA SER A 24 8.51 11.57 -7.48
C SER A 24 7.61 10.45 -7.01
N VAL A 25 8.15 9.24 -6.92
CA VAL A 25 7.40 8.03 -6.56
C VAL A 25 8.08 7.29 -5.41
N VAL A 26 7.28 6.89 -4.42
CA VAL A 26 7.63 5.87 -3.43
C VAL A 26 6.76 4.63 -3.66
N HIS A 27 7.31 3.45 -3.44
CA HIS A 27 6.68 2.17 -3.79
C HIS A 27 7.04 1.07 -2.82
N ASN A 28 6.03 0.35 -2.37
CA ASN A 28 6.17 -0.97 -1.75
C ASN A 28 5.52 -2.00 -2.67
N GLY A 29 6.19 -3.11 -2.90
CA GLY A 29 5.71 -4.19 -3.78
C GLY A 29 6.65 -4.49 -4.93
N ILE A 30 6.10 -5.05 -6.02
CA ILE A 30 6.84 -5.46 -7.23
C ILE A 30 6.01 -5.12 -8.46
N ILE A 31 6.63 -4.43 -9.42
CA ILE A 31 6.05 -4.23 -10.76
C ILE A 31 6.56 -5.35 -11.67
N GLU A 32 5.77 -6.38 -11.85
CA GLU A 32 6.15 -7.62 -12.54
C GLU A 32 6.53 -7.41 -14.00
N ASN A 33 5.87 -6.49 -14.69
CA ASN A 33 6.15 -6.19 -16.10
C ASN A 33 7.11 -5.01 -16.30
N TYR A 34 7.94 -4.69 -15.30
CA TYR A 34 8.85 -3.53 -15.35
C TYR A 34 9.83 -3.58 -16.53
N LEU A 35 10.32 -4.75 -16.92
CA LEU A 35 11.26 -4.89 -18.06
C LEU A 35 10.59 -4.53 -19.38
N GLU A 36 9.34 -4.98 -19.61
CA GLU A 36 8.56 -4.64 -20.80
C GLU A 36 8.37 -3.13 -20.89
N LEU A 37 7.92 -2.51 -19.79
CA LEU A 37 7.68 -1.08 -19.71
C LEU A 37 8.99 -0.27 -19.85
N LYS A 38 10.07 -0.73 -19.24
CA LYS A 38 11.41 -0.11 -19.36
C LYS A 38 11.89 -0.08 -20.80
N ASN A 39 11.79 -1.18 -21.51
CA ASN A 39 12.20 -1.25 -22.91
C ASN A 39 11.37 -0.30 -23.79
N MET A 40 10.04 -0.30 -23.63
CA MET A 40 9.14 0.63 -24.31
C MET A 40 9.52 2.10 -24.07
N LEU A 41 9.85 2.45 -22.81
CA LEU A 41 10.23 3.82 -22.45
C LEU A 41 11.61 4.19 -23.01
N ILE A 42 12.56 3.25 -23.04
CA ILE A 42 13.87 3.46 -23.68
C ILE A 42 13.70 3.75 -25.17
N GLU A 43 12.83 3.02 -25.88
CA GLU A 43 12.52 3.29 -27.28
C GLU A 43 11.90 4.69 -27.51
N LYS A 44 11.22 5.24 -26.51
CA LYS A 44 10.72 6.62 -26.50
C LYS A 44 11.76 7.66 -26.09
N GLY A 45 12.98 7.25 -25.72
CA GLY A 45 14.08 8.15 -25.34
C GLY A 45 14.23 8.40 -23.84
N TYR A 46 13.54 7.64 -22.99
CA TYR A 46 13.74 7.71 -21.56
C TYR A 46 15.04 7.03 -21.13
N THR A 47 15.71 7.61 -20.16
CA THR A 47 16.92 7.05 -19.55
C THR A 47 16.65 6.62 -18.12
N PHE A 48 17.29 5.55 -17.67
CA PHE A 48 17.12 4.99 -16.34
C PHE A 48 18.43 5.09 -15.56
N LYS A 49 18.35 5.50 -14.32
CA LYS A 49 19.49 5.66 -13.40
C LYS A 49 19.61 4.48 -12.44
N SER A 50 18.48 3.90 -12.06
CA SER A 50 18.42 2.83 -11.08
C SER A 50 18.20 1.46 -11.74
N GLU A 51 18.45 0.43 -10.95
CA GLU A 51 18.16 -0.97 -11.30
C GLU A 51 16.78 -1.41 -10.77
N THR A 52 15.99 -0.48 -10.23
CA THR A 52 14.72 -0.81 -9.58
C THR A 52 13.57 -0.86 -10.58
N ASP A 53 12.57 -1.66 -10.24
CA ASP A 53 11.27 -1.67 -10.92
C ASP A 53 10.49 -0.38 -10.66
N THR A 54 10.72 0.30 -9.54
CA THR A 54 10.02 1.52 -9.13
C THR A 54 10.28 2.70 -10.06
N GLU A 55 11.50 2.87 -10.57
CA GLU A 55 11.82 3.99 -11.48
C GLU A 55 10.98 3.94 -12.75
N VAL A 56 10.60 2.74 -13.20
CA VAL A 56 9.70 2.57 -14.36
C VAL A 56 8.36 3.26 -14.12
N VAL A 57 7.85 3.22 -12.90
CA VAL A 57 6.58 3.88 -12.55
C VAL A 57 6.71 5.40 -12.68
N ALA A 58 7.82 5.98 -12.20
CA ALA A 58 8.05 7.42 -12.30
C ALA A 58 8.14 7.90 -13.76
N GLN A 59 8.90 7.16 -14.60
CA GLN A 59 9.06 7.45 -16.02
C GLN A 59 7.75 7.26 -16.79
N LEU A 60 7.02 6.18 -16.51
CA LEU A 60 5.74 5.90 -17.15
C LEU A 60 4.66 6.93 -16.76
N PHE A 61 4.67 7.38 -15.49
CA PHE A 61 3.77 8.44 -15.05
C PHE A 61 4.03 9.75 -15.82
N GLU A 62 5.30 10.10 -16.03
CA GLU A 62 5.68 11.26 -16.86
C GLU A 62 5.20 11.12 -18.30
N ASP A 63 5.38 9.95 -18.94
CA ASP A 63 4.96 9.67 -20.31
C ASP A 63 3.45 9.77 -20.51
N LEU A 64 2.69 9.43 -19.48
CA LEU A 64 1.21 9.44 -19.48
C LEU A 64 0.60 10.74 -18.99
N TYR A 65 1.42 11.66 -18.43
CA TYR A 65 0.93 12.84 -17.73
C TYR A 65 0.18 13.81 -18.65
N ASP A 66 -1.07 14.08 -18.32
CA ASP A 66 -1.98 14.95 -19.06
C ASP A 66 -2.38 16.24 -18.30
N GLY A 67 -1.71 16.51 -17.17
CA GLY A 67 -2.04 17.64 -16.29
C GLY A 67 -2.99 17.30 -15.15
N ASP A 68 -3.63 16.13 -15.18
CA ASP A 68 -4.50 15.64 -14.10
C ASP A 68 -3.93 14.38 -13.44
N MET A 69 -3.71 14.46 -12.11
CA MET A 69 -3.09 13.40 -11.35
C MET A 69 -3.95 12.13 -11.28
N VAL A 70 -5.27 12.27 -11.17
CA VAL A 70 -6.20 11.11 -11.08
C VAL A 70 -6.30 10.42 -12.43
N SER A 71 -6.48 11.18 -13.51
CA SER A 71 -6.51 10.68 -14.88
C SER A 71 -5.23 9.93 -15.23
N THR A 72 -4.08 10.55 -14.94
CA THR A 72 -2.77 9.94 -15.19
C THR A 72 -2.56 8.67 -14.37
N THR A 73 -2.94 8.68 -13.08
CA THR A 73 -2.87 7.48 -12.23
C THR A 73 -3.71 6.34 -12.82
N ARG A 74 -4.93 6.61 -13.27
CA ARG A 74 -5.77 5.61 -13.92
C ARG A 74 -5.11 4.98 -15.16
N LYS A 75 -4.53 5.80 -16.03
CA LYS A 75 -3.78 5.32 -17.21
C LYS A 75 -2.55 4.48 -16.80
N LEU A 76 -1.87 4.87 -15.73
CA LEU A 76 -0.76 4.09 -15.15
C LEU A 76 -1.24 2.69 -14.72
N LEU A 77 -2.36 2.61 -13.97
CA LEU A 77 -2.92 1.35 -13.47
C LEU A 77 -3.32 0.38 -14.59
N GLU A 78 -3.68 0.87 -15.76
CA GLU A 78 -3.96 0.05 -16.94
C GLU A 78 -2.70 -0.62 -17.53
N LYS A 79 -1.51 -0.07 -17.23
CA LYS A 79 -0.23 -0.50 -17.82
C LYS A 79 0.59 -1.37 -16.87
N ILE A 80 0.59 -1.07 -15.58
CA ILE A 80 1.41 -1.80 -14.60
C ILE A 80 0.73 -3.09 -14.17
N ARG A 81 1.54 -4.13 -13.92
CA ARG A 81 1.11 -5.42 -13.37
C ARG A 81 1.92 -5.73 -12.13
N GLY A 82 1.31 -6.46 -11.18
CA GLY A 82 1.95 -6.87 -9.94
C GLY A 82 1.19 -6.37 -8.72
N ALA A 83 1.82 -6.51 -7.54
CA ALA A 83 1.34 -6.02 -6.26
C ALA A 83 2.10 -4.75 -5.89
N TYR A 84 1.38 -3.69 -5.54
CA TYR A 84 1.99 -2.39 -5.28
C TYR A 84 1.18 -1.54 -4.29
N ALA A 85 1.90 -0.69 -3.58
CA ALA A 85 1.39 0.50 -2.89
C ALA A 85 2.27 1.69 -3.30
N LEU A 86 1.67 2.69 -3.93
CA LEU A 86 2.37 3.84 -4.52
C LEU A 86 1.97 5.13 -3.81
N GLY A 87 2.96 5.99 -3.57
CA GLY A 87 2.78 7.40 -3.26
C GLY A 87 3.44 8.24 -4.36
N ILE A 88 2.69 9.16 -4.97
CA ILE A 88 3.11 9.91 -6.16
C ILE A 88 2.92 11.40 -5.91
N MET A 89 3.97 12.17 -6.12
CA MET A 89 3.97 13.64 -6.08
C MET A 89 4.34 14.21 -7.44
N CYS A 90 3.80 15.39 -7.75
CA CYS A 90 4.11 16.13 -8.95
C CYS A 90 4.36 17.60 -8.63
N THR A 91 5.42 18.19 -9.18
CA THR A 91 5.75 19.61 -8.96
C THR A 91 4.70 20.58 -9.50
N ASP A 92 3.88 20.15 -10.47
CA ASP A 92 2.76 20.95 -11.00
C ASP A 92 1.58 21.01 -9.99
N HIS A 93 1.56 20.10 -8.98
CA HIS A 93 0.58 20.02 -7.90
C HIS A 93 1.29 19.87 -6.54
N PRO A 94 2.03 20.89 -6.05
CA PRO A 94 2.94 20.77 -4.93
C PRO A 94 2.25 20.51 -3.58
N ASP A 95 0.95 20.77 -3.49
CA ASP A 95 0.08 20.55 -2.32
C ASP A 95 -0.63 19.19 -2.34
N THR A 96 -0.30 18.32 -3.30
CA THR A 96 -1.05 17.11 -3.58
C THR A 96 -0.16 15.87 -3.53
N LEU A 97 -0.55 14.88 -2.72
CA LEU A 97 -0.01 13.53 -2.73
C LEU A 97 -1.10 12.59 -3.25
N VAL A 98 -0.78 11.80 -4.27
CA VAL A 98 -1.66 10.73 -4.75
C VAL A 98 -1.18 9.39 -4.23
N ALA A 99 -2.10 8.59 -3.72
CA ALA A 99 -1.83 7.25 -3.22
C ALA A 99 -2.77 6.23 -3.87
N VAL A 100 -2.22 5.07 -4.21
CA VAL A 100 -2.98 3.95 -4.81
C VAL A 100 -2.34 2.63 -4.43
N ARG A 101 -3.16 1.59 -4.32
CA ARG A 101 -2.67 0.24 -4.02
C ARG A 101 -3.33 -0.85 -4.85
N LYS A 102 -2.58 -1.96 -4.97
CA LYS A 102 -3.09 -3.26 -5.40
C LYS A 102 -2.34 -4.35 -4.64
N ASP A 103 -3.06 -5.19 -3.88
CA ASP A 103 -2.55 -6.36 -3.15
C ASP A 103 -1.46 -6.08 -2.08
N CYS A 104 -0.97 -4.84 -1.96
CA CYS A 104 -0.10 -4.37 -0.88
C CYS A 104 -0.89 -3.52 0.11
N PRO A 105 -0.56 -3.52 1.42
CA PRO A 105 -1.24 -2.69 2.40
C PRO A 105 -0.93 -1.21 2.17
N LEU A 106 -1.97 -0.36 2.25
CA LEU A 106 -1.86 1.09 2.24
C LEU A 106 -3.05 1.71 2.97
N LEU A 107 -2.76 2.53 3.96
CA LEU A 107 -3.69 3.27 4.79
C LEU A 107 -3.54 4.76 4.53
N ILE A 108 -4.65 5.48 4.60
CA ILE A 108 -4.68 6.94 4.49
C ILE A 108 -5.06 7.51 5.85
N GLY A 109 -4.08 8.03 6.60
CA GLY A 109 -4.30 8.67 7.89
C GLY A 109 -4.89 10.06 7.72
N LEU A 110 -5.92 10.37 8.54
CA LEU A 110 -6.63 11.65 8.52
C LEU A 110 -6.20 12.50 9.71
N GLY A 111 -5.43 13.55 9.46
CA GLY A 111 -4.95 14.48 10.48
C GLY A 111 -5.68 15.81 10.47
N LYS A 112 -5.19 16.75 11.26
CA LYS A 112 -5.70 18.14 11.33
C LYS A 112 -4.75 19.07 10.58
N GLY A 113 -5.12 19.45 9.36
CA GLY A 113 -4.27 20.29 8.50
C GLY A 113 -3.14 19.51 7.80
N GLU A 114 -3.15 18.20 7.89
CA GLU A 114 -2.20 17.29 7.27
C GLU A 114 -2.82 15.91 7.13
N ASN A 115 -2.36 15.12 6.15
CA ASN A 115 -2.81 13.75 5.93
C ASN A 115 -1.62 12.85 5.60
N TYR A 116 -1.75 11.54 5.82
CA TYR A 116 -0.64 10.62 5.83
C TYR A 116 -0.91 9.40 4.95
N ILE A 117 0.15 8.78 4.44
CA ILE A 117 0.12 7.43 3.90
C ILE A 117 1.01 6.52 4.74
N ALA A 118 0.55 5.31 5.02
CA ALA A 118 1.32 4.31 5.75
C ALA A 118 0.96 2.90 5.29
N SER A 119 1.88 1.95 5.46
CA SER A 119 1.63 0.54 5.18
C SER A 119 0.96 -0.19 6.34
N ASP A 120 1.04 0.36 7.56
CA ASP A 120 0.39 -0.22 8.75
C ASP A 120 -0.11 0.85 9.73
N ILE A 121 -0.95 0.42 10.66
CA ILE A 121 -1.59 1.28 11.66
C ILE A 121 -0.57 1.86 12.66
N PRO A 122 0.40 1.11 13.22
CA PRO A 122 1.36 1.63 14.18
C PRO A 122 2.09 2.89 13.71
N ALA A 123 2.37 2.99 12.41
CA ALA A 123 3.05 4.17 11.83
C ALA A 123 2.18 5.45 11.86
N LEU A 124 0.87 5.32 11.98
CA LEU A 124 -0.07 6.45 12.03
C LEU A 124 -0.38 6.93 13.44
N LEU A 125 -0.23 6.06 14.46
CA LEU A 125 -0.78 6.29 15.80
C LEU A 125 -0.24 7.52 16.54
N GLU A 126 0.99 7.98 16.23
CA GLU A 126 1.55 9.22 16.78
C GLU A 126 0.86 10.47 16.23
N TYR A 127 0.24 10.38 15.05
CA TYR A 127 -0.30 11.51 14.31
C TYR A 127 -1.82 11.50 14.28
N THR A 128 -2.42 10.33 14.06
CA THR A 128 -3.88 10.17 13.98
C THR A 128 -4.32 8.75 14.29
N ARG A 129 -5.57 8.63 14.75
CA ARG A 129 -6.26 7.34 14.93
C ARG A 129 -7.32 7.10 13.87
N ASP A 130 -7.60 8.11 13.03
CA ASP A 130 -8.62 8.05 11.99
C ASP A 130 -7.96 7.77 10.65
N TYR A 131 -8.50 6.78 9.91
CA TYR A 131 -7.92 6.41 8.63
C TYR A 131 -8.96 5.85 7.66
N TYR A 132 -8.64 5.92 6.36
CA TYR A 132 -9.30 5.13 5.34
C TYR A 132 -8.46 3.89 4.99
N LEU A 133 -9.14 2.76 4.81
CA LEU A 133 -8.56 1.57 4.18
C LEU A 133 -8.89 1.61 2.69
N LEU A 134 -7.86 1.69 1.84
CA LEU A 134 -8.05 1.63 0.40
C LEU A 134 -8.28 0.18 -0.06
N GLU A 135 -9.25 0.01 -0.95
CA GLU A 135 -9.42 -1.21 -1.72
C GLU A 135 -8.47 -1.24 -2.93
N THR A 136 -8.40 -2.38 -3.60
CA THR A 136 -7.58 -2.54 -4.81
C THR A 136 -7.99 -1.53 -5.89
N ASN A 137 -7.01 -0.78 -6.40
CA ASN A 137 -7.16 0.24 -7.45
C ASN A 137 -8.01 1.46 -7.05
N GLU A 138 -8.34 1.66 -5.79
CA GLU A 138 -8.84 2.94 -5.32
C GLU A 138 -7.71 3.95 -5.23
N ILE A 139 -7.99 5.17 -5.63
CA ILE A 139 -7.02 6.27 -5.69
C ILE A 139 -7.40 7.29 -4.61
N ALA A 140 -6.45 7.61 -3.74
CA ALA A 140 -6.59 8.69 -2.76
C ALA A 140 -5.81 9.92 -3.22
N VAL A 141 -6.42 11.08 -3.16
CA VAL A 141 -5.81 12.39 -3.37
C VAL A 141 -5.80 13.11 -2.03
N LEU A 142 -4.61 13.26 -1.46
CA LEU A 142 -4.39 13.88 -0.16
C LEU A 142 -3.93 15.33 -0.35
N LYS A 143 -4.58 16.24 0.36
CA LYS A 143 -4.16 17.63 0.53
C LYS A 143 -4.18 18.00 2.01
N ASN A 144 -3.66 19.16 2.36
CA ASN A 144 -3.65 19.62 3.75
C ASN A 144 -5.06 19.75 4.35
N ASP A 145 -6.04 20.10 3.53
CA ASP A 145 -7.43 20.36 3.92
C ASP A 145 -8.36 19.15 3.82
N GLY A 146 -7.87 18.01 3.34
CA GLY A 146 -8.64 16.78 3.30
C GLY A 146 -8.17 15.75 2.30
N VAL A 147 -8.95 14.68 2.21
CA VAL A 147 -8.72 13.54 1.33
C VAL A 147 -9.93 13.31 0.45
N LYS A 148 -9.69 13.15 -0.85
CA LYS A 148 -10.69 12.68 -1.81
C LYS A 148 -10.33 11.31 -2.32
N LEU A 149 -11.32 10.44 -2.44
CA LEU A 149 -11.16 9.07 -2.90
C LEU A 149 -11.85 8.89 -4.24
N TYR A 150 -11.22 8.13 -5.13
CA TYR A 150 -11.74 7.86 -6.47
C TYR A 150 -11.67 6.38 -6.78
N GLY A 151 -12.68 5.86 -7.45
CA GLY A 151 -12.66 4.53 -8.04
C GLY A 151 -11.79 4.49 -9.32
N ILE A 152 -11.53 3.29 -9.80
CA ILE A 152 -10.81 3.06 -11.07
C ILE A 152 -11.52 3.70 -12.27
N ASP A 153 -12.83 3.92 -12.18
CA ASP A 153 -13.62 4.64 -13.19
C ASP A 153 -13.45 6.17 -13.14
N GLY A 154 -12.71 6.69 -12.15
CA GLY A 154 -12.44 8.10 -11.93
C GLY A 154 -13.57 8.85 -11.23
N LYS A 155 -14.60 8.16 -10.75
CA LYS A 155 -15.66 8.80 -9.97
C LYS A 155 -15.24 8.90 -8.51
N GLU A 156 -15.60 10.03 -7.89
CA GLU A 156 -15.41 10.22 -6.45
C GLU A 156 -16.27 9.22 -5.67
N ILE A 157 -15.65 8.55 -4.70
CA ILE A 157 -16.29 7.59 -3.81
C ILE A 157 -16.23 8.08 -2.37
N LYS A 158 -17.17 7.63 -1.56
CA LYS A 158 -17.18 7.89 -0.10
C LYS A 158 -16.92 6.59 0.63
N LYS A 159 -16.07 6.67 1.64
CA LYS A 159 -15.76 5.54 2.54
C LYS A 159 -16.01 5.91 3.98
N GLU A 160 -16.26 4.91 4.80
CA GLU A 160 -16.29 5.07 6.24
C GLU A 160 -14.89 5.31 6.78
N VAL A 161 -14.82 6.18 7.80
CA VAL A 161 -13.57 6.40 8.54
C VAL A 161 -13.46 5.31 9.59
N TYR A 162 -12.36 4.59 9.58
CA TYR A 162 -12.01 3.66 10.65
C TYR A 162 -11.31 4.41 11.78
N HIS A 163 -11.64 4.05 13.01
CA HIS A 163 -11.01 4.61 14.21
C HIS A 163 -10.26 3.53 14.99
N VAL A 164 -8.99 3.77 15.26
CA VAL A 164 -8.18 2.86 16.09
C VAL A 164 -8.52 3.03 17.56
N THR A 165 -9.06 1.98 18.18
CA THR A 165 -9.47 1.98 19.59
C THR A 165 -8.44 1.39 20.55
N TRP A 166 -7.46 0.62 20.03
CA TRP A 166 -6.41 0.01 20.85
C TRP A 166 -5.26 1.00 21.12
N ASP A 167 -4.54 0.77 22.21
CA ASP A 167 -3.51 1.69 22.71
C ASP A 167 -2.17 1.50 21.99
N ILE A 168 -1.40 2.58 21.86
CA ILE A 168 -0.02 2.59 21.34
C ILE A 168 0.86 1.61 22.11
N ALA A 169 0.65 1.47 23.44
CA ALA A 169 1.36 0.50 24.27
C ALA A 169 1.25 -0.95 23.76
N ALA A 170 0.15 -1.31 23.09
CA ALA A 170 -0.01 -2.63 22.46
C ALA A 170 0.84 -2.78 21.19
N ALA A 171 1.16 -1.68 20.51
CA ALA A 171 2.03 -1.65 19.34
C ALA A 171 3.53 -1.50 19.70
N GLU A 172 3.84 -1.16 20.95
CA GLU A 172 5.22 -1.06 21.43
C GLU A 172 5.86 -2.44 21.62
N LYS A 173 7.19 -2.47 21.71
CA LYS A 173 7.95 -3.72 21.88
C LYS A 173 7.64 -4.49 23.18
N GLY A 174 6.90 -3.89 24.13
CA GLY A 174 6.46 -4.57 25.36
C GLY A 174 7.59 -5.08 26.24
N GLY A 175 8.75 -4.40 26.24
CA GLY A 175 9.94 -4.80 27.00
C GLY A 175 10.89 -5.72 26.23
N TYR A 176 10.60 -6.06 24.98
CA TYR A 176 11.49 -6.84 24.11
C TYR A 176 12.40 -5.94 23.29
N ASP A 177 13.63 -6.38 23.00
CA ASP A 177 14.58 -5.62 22.18
C ASP A 177 14.12 -5.52 20.71
N TYR A 178 13.40 -6.54 20.21
CA TYR A 178 12.95 -6.66 18.82
C TYR A 178 11.47 -7.03 18.76
N PHE A 179 10.74 -6.44 17.79
CA PHE A 179 9.34 -6.78 17.52
C PHE A 179 9.14 -8.27 17.21
N MET A 180 10.00 -8.87 16.42
CA MET A 180 9.94 -10.29 16.10
C MET A 180 10.03 -11.17 17.36
N MET A 181 10.85 -10.80 18.34
CA MET A 181 10.92 -11.52 19.61
C MET A 181 9.60 -11.42 20.37
N LYS A 182 9.03 -10.24 20.46
CA LYS A 182 7.69 -10.02 21.03
C LYS A 182 6.65 -10.90 20.35
N GLU A 183 6.57 -10.86 19.02
CA GLU A 183 5.61 -11.64 18.23
C GLU A 183 5.77 -13.15 18.44
N ILE A 184 7.01 -13.66 18.49
CA ILE A 184 7.28 -15.06 18.80
C ILE A 184 6.74 -15.43 20.20
N MET A 185 6.99 -14.58 21.18
CA MET A 185 6.58 -14.85 22.58
C MET A 185 5.07 -14.67 22.79
N GLU A 186 4.41 -13.87 21.98
CA GLU A 186 2.95 -13.67 21.99
C GLU A 186 2.17 -14.77 21.26
N GLN A 187 2.82 -15.59 20.42
CA GLN A 187 2.15 -16.64 19.64
C GLN A 187 1.25 -17.58 20.47
N PRO A 188 1.65 -18.09 21.64
CA PRO A 188 0.78 -18.97 22.43
C PRO A 188 -0.56 -18.31 22.80
N GLU A 189 -0.51 -17.05 23.21
CA GLU A 189 -1.72 -16.30 23.59
C GLU A 189 -2.55 -15.90 22.37
N ALA A 190 -1.90 -15.52 21.26
CA ALA A 190 -2.56 -15.21 20.00
C ALA A 190 -3.31 -16.45 19.44
N LEU A 191 -2.66 -17.62 19.44
CA LEU A 191 -3.29 -18.89 19.06
C LEU A 191 -4.45 -19.24 19.97
N LYS A 192 -4.30 -19.09 21.26
CA LYS A 192 -5.39 -19.33 22.22
C LYS A 192 -6.59 -18.44 21.95
N LYS A 193 -6.39 -17.12 21.78
CA LYS A 193 -7.46 -16.16 21.42
C LYS A 193 -8.13 -16.49 20.09
N THR A 194 -7.38 -17.01 19.14
CA THR A 194 -7.90 -17.37 17.82
C THR A 194 -8.68 -18.68 17.85
N ILE A 195 -8.18 -19.68 18.54
CA ILE A 195 -8.74 -21.05 18.52
C ILE A 195 -9.89 -21.19 19.54
N GLN A 196 -9.71 -20.67 20.75
CA GLN A 196 -10.62 -20.92 21.87
C GLN A 196 -12.09 -20.52 21.58
N PRO A 197 -12.40 -19.39 20.93
CA PRO A 197 -13.77 -19.06 20.59
C PRO A 197 -14.42 -20.00 19.56
N ARG A 198 -13.60 -20.73 18.81
CA ARG A 198 -14.02 -21.63 17.73
C ARG A 198 -14.13 -23.09 18.17
N VAL A 199 -13.69 -23.43 19.37
CA VAL A 199 -13.80 -24.77 19.93
C VAL A 199 -15.00 -24.82 20.85
N THR A 200 -15.98 -25.67 20.50
CA THR A 200 -17.20 -25.90 21.29
C THR A 200 -17.24 -27.35 21.81
N GLU A 201 -18.14 -27.67 22.71
CA GLU A 201 -18.36 -29.06 23.17
C GLU A 201 -18.76 -30.02 22.04
N SER A 202 -19.37 -29.47 20.96
CA SER A 202 -19.79 -30.22 19.78
C SER A 202 -18.71 -30.28 18.66
N GLY A 203 -17.58 -29.65 18.82
CA GLY A 203 -16.49 -29.61 17.84
C GLY A 203 -16.04 -28.20 17.46
N ILE A 204 -15.48 -28.05 16.26
CA ILE A 204 -14.98 -26.76 15.74
C ILE A 204 -16.11 -26.05 15.00
N HIS A 205 -16.36 -24.78 15.36
CA HIS A 205 -17.32 -23.91 14.70
C HIS A 205 -16.60 -22.73 14.04
N LEU A 206 -16.82 -22.57 12.71
CA LEU A 206 -16.29 -21.46 11.93
C LEU A 206 -17.46 -20.68 11.34
N GLU A 207 -17.66 -19.44 11.78
CA GLU A 207 -18.86 -18.64 11.48
C GLU A 207 -19.09 -18.42 9.98
N ASP A 208 -18.03 -18.24 9.20
CA ASP A 208 -18.11 -17.89 7.77
C ASP A 208 -17.76 -19.07 6.82
N VAL A 209 -17.71 -20.28 7.34
CA VAL A 209 -17.40 -21.48 6.53
C VAL A 209 -18.65 -22.33 6.37
N SER A 210 -19.15 -22.41 5.14
CA SER A 210 -20.34 -23.19 4.78
C SER A 210 -20.04 -24.66 4.40
N LEU A 211 -18.82 -25.14 4.62
CA LEU A 211 -18.43 -26.52 4.31
C LEU A 211 -19.07 -27.50 5.31
N THR A 212 -19.75 -28.49 4.79
CA THR A 212 -20.29 -29.59 5.58
C THR A 212 -19.20 -30.59 5.97
N GLU A 213 -19.44 -31.36 7.04
CA GLU A 213 -18.52 -32.46 7.42
C GLU A 213 -18.31 -33.48 6.30
N GLU A 214 -19.31 -33.70 5.49
CA GLU A 214 -19.25 -34.65 4.36
C GLU A 214 -18.35 -34.12 3.24
N GLU A 215 -18.43 -32.81 2.94
CA GLU A 215 -17.53 -32.16 1.98
C GLU A 215 -16.08 -32.18 2.48
N ILE A 216 -15.85 -31.93 3.75
CA ILE A 216 -14.51 -31.96 4.36
C ILE A 216 -13.94 -33.40 4.31
N LYS A 217 -14.74 -34.42 4.63
CA LYS A 217 -14.29 -35.84 4.59
C LYS A 217 -14.01 -36.33 3.18
N ASN A 218 -14.66 -35.76 2.17
CA ASN A 218 -14.49 -36.12 0.77
C ASN A 218 -13.46 -35.29 0.02
N CYS A 219 -12.87 -34.27 0.64
CA CYS A 219 -11.69 -33.58 0.13
C CYS A 219 -10.44 -34.46 0.30
N GLY A 220 -10.09 -35.20 -0.76
CA GLY A 220 -8.92 -36.07 -0.84
C GLY A 220 -7.92 -35.62 -1.90
#